data_d6d139378ec09fe2b40ae5c7c84978c2
#
_entry.id   d6d139378ec09fe2b40ae5c7c84978c2
#
_cell.length_a   1.000
_cell.length_b   1.000
_cell.length_c   1.000
_cell.angle_alpha   90.00
_cell.angle_beta   90.00
_cell.angle_gamma   90.00
#
_symmetry.space_group_name_H-M   'P 1'
#
loop_
_entity.id
_entity.type
_entity.pdbx_description
1 polymer ?
#
loop_
_entity_poly.entity_id
_entity_poly.type
_entity_poly.pdbx_seq_one_letter_code
_entity_poly.pdbx_strand_id
1 'polypeptide(L)'
;MADDWLTRGAATPGLGRAPSRPTARTWLRVHYRLTPWWVRVLVIFVLSRAVTTALLLTKAAQQPANPWTGASPGYFDFASIWDGRWYYIIAVSGYPGQLPLTTGGHVAENAWAFLPAFPFLCRVLMTVTGLDFAVVAPLVSVIFALGTALVFYKLMAHLLPSATALFAVVLYCFAPVSPLLQVAYAESMYAFFLTLALYFLVTRQYWMLVPTVVVMSLTRPGGLAFALALGLHVAYRLVRRRSDPFPVRQVVASVTATIAALVSGFAWVVIAGLVTGVASAYTDTELAWRSAYVGYEPFRPFTGWVEGANFWVPEMPWGPVLLIAAVAVAAVLLFVPPVKRLGVDLRFWLASYLLYVLAVFFPQSSTFRILFPMFPALGALAQPRSPVYRVGVVLVFVALQWGWIHIAWWVDGLDWTPP
;
A
#
# COMPACT_ATOMS: atom_id res chain seq x y z
N MET A 1 -30.46 -81.29 45.46
CA MET A 1 -30.30 -80.45 44.27
C MET A 1 -29.72 -79.16 44.77
N ALA A 2 -28.43 -79.20 44.91
CA ALA A 2 -27.59 -78.15 45.50
C ALA A 2 -26.59 -77.72 44.46
N ASP A 3 -26.18 -76.44 44.59
CA ASP A 3 -24.94 -75.90 44.15
C ASP A 3 -24.65 -75.68 42.62
N ASP A 4 -24.99 -74.45 42.21
CA ASP A 4 -24.27 -73.89 41.02
C ASP A 4 -24.23 -72.35 41.06
N TRP A 5 -23.59 -71.77 42.09
CA TRP A 5 -23.47 -70.31 42.26
C TRP A 5 -22.07 -69.72 42.44
N LEU A 6 -21.01 -70.43 42.09
CA LEU A 6 -19.63 -70.02 42.42
C LEU A 6 -18.67 -69.93 41.25
N THR A 7 -19.06 -69.49 40.05
CA THR A 7 -18.07 -69.18 38.99
C THR A 7 -18.51 -68.03 38.10
N ARG A 8 -18.87 -66.90 38.67
CA ARG A 8 -18.81 -65.64 37.87
C ARG A 8 -17.54 -64.90 38.26
N GLY A 9 -16.50 -65.10 37.44
CA GLY A 9 -15.24 -64.37 37.53
C GLY A 9 -15.49 -62.87 37.47
N ALA A 10 -14.99 -62.14 38.45
CA ALA A 10 -14.97 -60.68 38.49
C ALA A 10 -14.13 -60.19 37.30
N ALA A 11 -14.79 -59.58 36.31
CA ALA A 11 -14.10 -58.84 35.27
C ALA A 11 -13.37 -57.66 35.93
N THR A 12 -12.07 -57.74 35.97
CA THR A 12 -11.19 -56.61 36.35
C THR A 12 -11.50 -55.40 35.46
N PRO A 13 -11.80 -54.21 36.03
CA PRO A 13 -11.98 -53.01 35.24
C PRO A 13 -10.64 -52.74 34.50
N GLY A 14 -10.69 -52.79 33.18
CA GLY A 14 -9.53 -52.46 32.37
C GLY A 14 -8.99 -51.09 32.77
N LEU A 15 -7.73 -51.06 33.24
CA LEU A 15 -7.00 -49.82 33.50
C LEU A 15 -7.09 -48.95 32.24
N GLY A 16 -7.92 -47.90 32.32
CA GLY A 16 -8.07 -46.91 31.23
C GLY A 16 -6.68 -46.46 30.82
N ARG A 17 -6.35 -46.61 29.52
CA ARG A 17 -5.13 -46.04 28.94
C ARG A 17 -5.07 -44.58 29.33
N ALA A 18 -4.03 -44.20 30.06
CA ALA A 18 -3.72 -42.81 30.35
C ALA A 18 -3.83 -42.00 29.04
N PRO A 19 -4.47 -40.82 29.04
CA PRO A 19 -4.60 -40.00 27.82
C PRO A 19 -3.20 -39.80 27.25
N SER A 20 -2.97 -40.27 26.02
CA SER A 20 -1.73 -40.07 25.33
C SER A 20 -1.46 -38.59 25.18
N ARG A 21 -0.28 -38.13 25.59
CA ARG A 21 0.13 -36.72 25.40
C ARG A 21 -0.11 -36.33 23.94
N PRO A 22 -0.78 -35.20 23.68
CA PRO A 22 -1.05 -34.76 22.30
C PRO A 22 0.28 -34.65 21.56
N THR A 23 0.36 -35.17 20.34
CA THR A 23 1.54 -35.01 19.50
C THR A 23 1.82 -33.54 19.29
N ALA A 24 3.09 -33.14 19.11
CA ALA A 24 3.46 -31.74 18.83
C ALA A 24 2.60 -31.12 17.69
N ARG A 25 2.28 -31.94 16.67
CA ARG A 25 1.42 -31.55 15.55
C ARG A 25 -0.04 -31.25 15.99
N THR A 26 -0.58 -32.06 16.91
CA THR A 26 -1.93 -31.86 17.45
C THR A 26 -1.96 -30.62 18.35
N TRP A 27 -0.95 -30.47 19.21
CA TRP A 27 -0.79 -29.30 20.08
C TRP A 27 -0.70 -28.01 19.27
N LEU A 28 0.17 -27.92 18.25
CA LEU A 28 0.29 -26.77 17.34
C LEU A 28 -1.03 -26.46 16.63
N ARG A 29 -1.76 -27.49 16.17
CA ARG A 29 -3.04 -27.30 15.48
C ARG A 29 -4.11 -26.72 16.40
N VAL A 30 -4.17 -27.18 17.65
CA VAL A 30 -5.12 -26.68 18.66
C VAL A 30 -4.79 -25.23 19.01
N HIS A 31 -3.53 -24.92 19.32
CA HIS A 31 -3.11 -23.56 19.65
C HIS A 31 -3.33 -22.60 18.47
N TYR A 32 -3.02 -23.02 17.24
CA TYR A 32 -3.34 -22.22 16.06
C TYR A 32 -4.82 -21.93 15.91
N ARG A 33 -5.71 -22.88 16.20
CA ARG A 33 -7.17 -22.67 16.16
C ARG A 33 -7.66 -21.72 17.25
N LEU A 34 -7.08 -21.78 18.43
CA LEU A 34 -7.43 -20.94 19.58
C LEU A 34 -6.83 -19.52 19.47
N THR A 35 -5.74 -19.34 18.70
CA THR A 35 -5.13 -18.02 18.55
C THR A 35 -6.09 -17.07 17.83
N PRO A 36 -6.40 -15.88 18.38
CA PRO A 36 -7.22 -14.87 17.74
C PRO A 36 -6.62 -14.42 16.38
N TRP A 37 -7.48 -14.02 15.45
CA TRP A 37 -7.07 -13.62 14.11
C TRP A 37 -6.05 -12.47 14.12
N TRP A 38 -6.23 -11.48 14.99
CA TRP A 38 -5.35 -10.31 15.10
C TRP A 38 -3.94 -10.67 15.59
N VAL A 39 -3.82 -11.66 16.49
CA VAL A 39 -2.52 -12.19 16.94
C VAL A 39 -1.77 -12.84 15.77
N ARG A 40 -2.47 -13.61 14.92
CA ARG A 40 -1.87 -14.22 13.73
C ARG A 40 -1.34 -13.14 12.78
N VAL A 41 -2.13 -12.07 12.55
CA VAL A 41 -1.71 -10.93 11.73
C VAL A 41 -0.50 -10.24 12.35
N LEU A 42 -0.50 -10.00 13.66
CA LEU A 42 0.61 -9.38 14.37
C LEU A 42 1.90 -10.21 14.24
N VAL A 43 1.83 -11.54 14.43
CA VAL A 43 3.00 -12.43 14.26
C VAL A 43 3.56 -12.35 12.84
N ILE A 44 2.70 -12.42 11.82
CA ILE A 44 3.10 -12.29 10.41
C ILE A 44 3.78 -10.94 10.18
N PHE A 45 3.18 -9.87 10.69
CA PHE A 45 3.70 -8.51 10.54
C PHE A 45 5.09 -8.37 11.18
N VAL A 46 5.24 -8.77 12.45
CA VAL A 46 6.52 -8.70 13.16
C VAL A 46 7.61 -9.50 12.47
N LEU A 47 7.31 -10.74 12.05
CA LEU A 47 8.26 -11.57 11.30
C LEU A 47 8.67 -10.92 9.98
N SER A 48 7.72 -10.33 9.26
CA SER A 48 8.03 -9.64 8.00
C SER A 48 8.90 -8.40 8.24
N ARG A 49 8.62 -7.62 9.29
CA ARG A 49 9.44 -6.46 9.64
C ARG A 49 10.85 -6.86 10.04
N ALA A 50 11.01 -7.95 10.79
CA ALA A 50 12.33 -8.47 11.14
C ALA A 50 13.16 -8.85 9.90
N VAL A 51 12.55 -9.55 8.93
CA VAL A 51 13.20 -9.88 7.64
C VAL A 51 13.58 -8.61 6.88
N THR A 52 12.63 -7.68 6.69
CA THR A 52 12.89 -6.44 5.94
C THR A 52 13.93 -5.56 6.64
N THR A 53 13.92 -5.49 7.98
CA THR A 53 14.93 -4.75 8.76
C THR A 53 16.32 -5.36 8.55
N ALA A 54 16.45 -6.70 8.56
CA ALA A 54 17.72 -7.37 8.29
C ALA A 54 18.23 -7.03 6.87
N LEU A 55 17.37 -7.02 5.86
CA LEU A 55 17.72 -6.62 4.49
C LEU A 55 18.19 -5.17 4.41
N LEU A 56 17.46 -4.23 5.05
CA LEU A 56 17.84 -2.81 5.09
C LEU A 56 19.16 -2.60 5.81
N LEU A 57 19.36 -3.22 6.98
CA LEU A 57 20.62 -3.11 7.73
C LEU A 57 21.82 -3.69 6.98
N THR A 58 21.64 -4.78 6.25
CA THR A 58 22.70 -5.36 5.40
C THR A 58 23.12 -4.38 4.31
N LYS A 59 22.17 -3.65 3.73
CA LYS A 59 22.47 -2.61 2.72
C LYS A 59 23.01 -1.34 3.34
N ALA A 60 22.49 -0.91 4.48
CA ALA A 60 23.04 0.22 5.24
C ALA A 60 24.51 0.02 5.61
N ALA A 61 24.89 -1.18 6.07
CA ALA A 61 26.28 -1.51 6.39
C ALA A 61 27.24 -1.42 5.20
N GLN A 62 26.72 -1.57 3.97
CA GLN A 62 27.48 -1.48 2.72
C GLN A 62 27.40 -0.08 2.08
N GLN A 63 26.63 0.84 2.66
CA GLN A 63 26.38 2.15 2.08
C GLN A 63 27.64 3.01 2.16
N PRO A 64 28.18 3.50 1.02
CA PRO A 64 29.23 4.51 1.02
C PRO A 64 28.70 5.87 1.50
N ALA A 65 29.59 6.77 1.91
CA ALA A 65 29.22 8.16 2.18
C ALA A 65 28.64 8.81 0.92
N ASN A 66 27.53 9.50 1.05
CA ASN A 66 26.79 10.13 -0.02
C ASN A 66 26.10 11.41 0.46
N PRO A 67 25.47 12.23 -0.39
CA PRO A 67 24.80 13.47 0.03
C PRO A 67 23.66 13.29 1.05
N TRP A 68 23.15 12.07 1.22
CA TRP A 68 22.01 11.78 2.12
C TRP A 68 22.46 11.26 3.47
N THR A 69 23.54 10.44 3.51
CA THR A 69 24.04 9.81 4.73
C THR A 69 25.57 9.75 4.73
N GLY A 70 26.17 9.64 5.93
CA GLY A 70 27.56 9.16 6.05
C GLY A 70 27.71 7.71 5.59
N ALA A 71 28.95 7.19 5.64
CA ALA A 71 29.20 5.78 5.39
C ALA A 71 28.59 4.89 6.49
N SER A 72 28.05 3.74 6.09
CA SER A 72 27.45 2.74 6.99
C SER A 72 26.45 3.35 8.01
N PRO A 73 25.40 4.07 7.55
CA PRO A 73 24.46 4.76 8.43
C PRO A 73 23.70 3.78 9.32
N GLY A 74 23.21 4.29 10.46
CA GLY A 74 22.25 3.58 11.29
C GLY A 74 20.91 3.38 10.61
N TYR A 75 20.07 2.49 11.18
CA TYR A 75 18.75 2.16 10.59
C TYR A 75 17.90 3.41 10.31
N PHE A 76 17.76 4.30 11.28
CA PHE A 76 16.88 5.46 11.18
C PHE A 76 17.36 6.48 10.15
N ASP A 77 18.66 6.69 10.05
CA ASP A 77 19.24 7.58 9.02
C ASP A 77 19.02 6.99 7.63
N PHE A 78 19.28 5.66 7.47
CA PHE A 78 19.09 4.98 6.22
C PHE A 78 17.60 4.88 5.83
N ALA A 79 16.69 4.78 6.80
CA ALA A 79 15.24 4.73 6.58
C ALA A 79 14.62 6.11 6.27
N SER A 80 15.39 7.21 6.37
CA SER A 80 14.91 8.59 6.22
C SER A 80 15.51 9.34 5.02
N ILE A 81 16.15 8.62 4.09
CA ILE A 81 16.68 9.17 2.84
C ILE A 81 15.56 9.41 1.81
N TRP A 82 15.89 9.94 0.65
CA TRP A 82 15.00 10.20 -0.49
C TRP A 82 13.80 11.09 -0.10
N ASP A 83 12.57 10.68 -0.37
CA ASP A 83 11.37 11.43 0.00
C ASP A 83 11.30 11.74 1.51
N GLY A 84 11.93 10.93 2.36
CA GLY A 84 12.04 11.18 3.79
C GLY A 84 12.65 12.56 4.11
N ARG A 85 13.57 13.06 3.26
CA ARG A 85 14.15 14.41 3.39
C ARG A 85 13.13 15.50 3.08
N TRP A 86 12.30 15.32 2.06
CA TRP A 86 11.24 16.27 1.75
C TRP A 86 10.18 16.32 2.86
N TYR A 87 9.76 15.17 3.38
CA TYR A 87 8.87 15.11 4.53
C TYR A 87 9.47 15.74 5.78
N TYR A 88 10.78 15.57 6.01
CA TYR A 88 11.49 16.27 7.09
C TYR A 88 11.43 17.79 6.92
N ILE A 89 11.77 18.32 5.74
CA ILE A 89 11.72 19.75 5.43
C ILE A 89 10.32 20.30 5.71
N ILE A 90 9.28 19.61 5.23
CA ILE A 90 7.90 20.02 5.47
C ILE A 90 7.54 19.95 6.97
N ALA A 91 7.97 18.92 7.67
CA ALA A 91 7.71 18.77 9.09
C ALA A 91 8.35 19.91 9.91
N VAL A 92 9.50 20.42 9.54
CA VAL A 92 10.22 21.49 10.26
C VAL A 92 9.81 22.88 9.74
N SER A 93 9.84 23.09 8.42
CA SER A 93 9.74 24.43 7.81
C SER A 93 8.38 24.71 7.14
N GLY A 94 7.60 23.67 6.80
CA GLY A 94 6.36 23.82 6.03
C GLY A 94 6.62 23.96 4.54
N TYR A 95 5.73 24.66 3.85
CA TYR A 95 5.76 24.85 2.40
C TYR A 95 6.25 26.23 2.02
N PRO A 96 7.03 26.38 0.92
CA PRO A 96 7.50 27.69 0.50
C PRO A 96 6.35 28.54 -0.07
N GLY A 97 6.30 29.82 0.30
CA GLY A 97 5.34 30.78 -0.27
C GLY A 97 5.72 31.24 -1.67
N GLN A 98 7.00 31.04 -2.07
CA GLN A 98 7.48 31.32 -3.43
C GLN A 98 8.07 30.04 -4.02
N LEU A 99 7.77 29.77 -5.28
CA LEU A 99 8.34 28.58 -5.97
C LEU A 99 9.81 28.82 -6.26
N PRO A 100 10.69 27.85 -5.88
CA PRO A 100 12.09 27.90 -6.30
C PRO A 100 12.20 27.71 -7.82
N LEU A 101 13.09 28.46 -8.44
CA LEU A 101 13.32 28.40 -9.88
C LEU A 101 14.71 27.85 -10.18
N THR A 102 14.84 27.13 -11.27
CA THR A 102 16.12 26.73 -11.87
C THR A 102 16.80 27.93 -12.52
N THR A 103 18.05 27.81 -12.88
CA THR A 103 18.79 28.83 -13.65
C THR A 103 18.13 29.13 -15.00
N GLY A 104 17.35 28.21 -15.56
CA GLY A 104 16.55 28.38 -16.78
C GLY A 104 15.19 29.02 -16.58
N GLY A 105 14.84 29.42 -15.34
CA GLY A 105 13.54 30.05 -15.05
C GLY A 105 12.35 29.09 -14.90
N HIS A 106 12.58 27.78 -14.95
CA HIS A 106 11.54 26.76 -14.68
C HIS A 106 11.40 26.48 -13.20
N VAL A 107 10.23 26.03 -12.77
CA VAL A 107 10.01 25.59 -11.37
C VAL A 107 10.93 24.39 -11.09
N ALA A 108 11.70 24.50 -9.98
CA ALA A 108 12.56 23.43 -9.50
C ALA A 108 11.78 22.46 -8.60
N GLU A 109 12.35 21.28 -8.36
CA GLU A 109 11.86 20.32 -7.37
C GLU A 109 11.67 21.00 -6.01
N ASN A 110 10.52 20.82 -5.39
CA ASN A 110 10.22 21.45 -4.11
C ASN A 110 9.16 20.69 -3.29
N ALA A 111 8.90 21.18 -2.08
CA ALA A 111 8.03 20.55 -1.10
C ALA A 111 6.57 20.37 -1.56
N TRP A 112 6.06 21.14 -2.52
CA TRP A 112 4.67 21.07 -2.97
C TRP A 112 4.30 19.74 -3.64
N ALA A 113 5.26 18.94 -4.10
CA ALA A 113 5.03 17.56 -4.59
C ALA A 113 4.55 16.62 -3.46
N PHE A 114 4.77 16.96 -2.19
CA PHE A 114 4.51 16.09 -1.05
C PHE A 114 3.32 16.60 -0.23
N LEU A 115 2.33 15.74 0.02
CA LEU A 115 1.08 16.12 0.65
C LEU A 115 1.20 16.24 2.19
N PRO A 116 0.37 17.05 2.87
CA PRO A 116 0.62 17.54 4.22
C PRO A 116 0.34 16.54 5.35
N ALA A 117 -0.55 15.55 5.16
CA ALA A 117 -1.07 14.79 6.29
C ALA A 117 0.01 14.01 7.04
N PHE A 118 0.96 13.37 6.33
CA PHE A 118 2.04 12.61 6.95
C PHE A 118 3.08 13.50 7.65
N PRO A 119 3.68 14.51 7.00
CA PRO A 119 4.69 15.34 7.65
C PRO A 119 4.12 16.18 8.78
N PHE A 120 2.86 16.64 8.72
CA PHE A 120 2.24 17.37 9.83
C PHE A 120 1.92 16.47 11.02
N LEU A 121 1.52 15.22 10.79
CA LEU A 121 1.41 14.23 11.87
C LEU A 121 2.78 14.00 12.54
N CYS A 122 3.84 13.84 11.74
CA CYS A 122 5.21 13.72 12.26
C CYS A 122 5.61 14.97 13.08
N ARG A 123 5.34 16.20 12.60
CA ARG A 123 5.59 17.45 13.33
C ARG A 123 4.92 17.44 14.72
N VAL A 124 3.62 17.06 14.77
CA VAL A 124 2.90 17.00 16.04
C VAL A 124 3.54 16.01 17.00
N LEU A 125 3.89 14.81 16.49
CA LEU A 125 4.52 13.79 17.33
C LEU A 125 5.94 14.19 17.77
N MET A 126 6.74 14.81 16.92
CA MET A 126 8.05 15.38 17.29
C MET A 126 7.90 16.40 18.43
N THR A 127 6.91 17.31 18.31
CA THR A 127 6.66 18.33 19.33
C THR A 127 6.23 17.74 20.67
N VAL A 128 5.38 16.69 20.64
CA VAL A 128 4.86 16.04 21.87
C VAL A 128 5.90 15.13 22.53
N THR A 129 6.69 14.42 21.72
CA THR A 129 7.62 13.39 22.24
C THR A 129 9.05 13.90 22.43
N GLY A 130 9.43 15.00 21.76
CA GLY A 130 10.81 15.48 21.71
C GLY A 130 11.75 14.62 20.86
N LEU A 131 11.23 13.62 20.14
CA LEU A 131 12.03 12.74 19.28
C LEU A 131 12.29 13.40 17.92
N ASP A 132 13.42 13.05 17.31
CA ASP A 132 13.77 13.49 15.96
C ASP A 132 12.88 12.88 14.89
N PHE A 133 12.74 13.58 13.76
CA PHE A 133 11.98 13.12 12.60
C PHE A 133 12.43 11.73 12.11
N ALA A 134 13.74 11.49 12.06
CA ALA A 134 14.31 10.22 11.60
C ALA A 134 13.81 9.01 12.42
N VAL A 135 13.43 9.21 13.69
CA VAL A 135 12.84 8.19 14.55
C VAL A 135 11.32 8.16 14.40
N VAL A 136 10.68 9.34 14.47
CA VAL A 136 9.21 9.46 14.46
C VAL A 136 8.62 8.94 13.17
N ALA A 137 9.15 9.34 12.02
CA ALA A 137 8.53 9.06 10.73
C ALA A 137 8.51 7.55 10.37
N PRO A 138 9.61 6.78 10.52
CA PRO A 138 9.57 5.32 10.35
C PRO A 138 8.64 4.61 11.35
N LEU A 139 8.58 5.06 12.60
CA LEU A 139 7.65 4.48 13.60
C LEU A 139 6.19 4.73 13.23
N VAL A 140 5.84 5.93 12.76
CA VAL A 140 4.50 6.25 12.23
C VAL A 140 4.18 5.32 11.05
N SER A 141 5.12 5.13 10.14
CA SER A 141 4.94 4.21 9.01
C SER A 141 4.67 2.77 9.46
N VAL A 142 5.42 2.26 10.44
CA VAL A 142 5.22 0.91 10.99
C VAL A 142 3.85 0.78 11.66
N ILE A 143 3.40 1.78 12.42
CA ILE A 143 2.08 1.78 13.09
C ILE A 143 0.96 1.72 12.05
N PHE A 144 1.00 2.58 11.02
CA PHE A 144 0.00 2.57 9.96
C PHE A 144 0.05 1.30 9.10
N ALA A 145 1.25 0.75 8.86
CA ALA A 145 1.41 -0.52 8.15
C ALA A 145 0.79 -1.69 8.91
N LEU A 146 0.94 -1.75 10.24
CA LEU A 146 0.26 -2.72 11.09
C LEU A 146 -1.27 -2.52 11.04
N GLY A 147 -1.72 -1.27 11.17
CA GLY A 147 -3.13 -0.92 11.01
C GLY A 147 -3.68 -1.39 9.66
N THR A 148 -2.93 -1.17 8.58
CA THR A 148 -3.28 -1.68 7.24
C THR A 148 -3.40 -3.20 7.25
N ALA A 149 -2.43 -3.93 7.79
CA ALA A 149 -2.46 -5.40 7.84
C ALA A 149 -3.71 -5.94 8.57
N LEU A 150 -4.09 -5.30 9.67
CA LEU A 150 -5.29 -5.66 10.45
C LEU A 150 -6.59 -5.39 9.68
N VAL A 151 -6.72 -4.19 9.08
CA VAL A 151 -7.91 -3.83 8.30
C VAL A 151 -7.96 -4.62 6.98
N PHE A 152 -6.82 -4.86 6.36
CA PHE A 152 -6.73 -5.66 5.14
C PHE A 152 -7.15 -7.12 5.37
N TYR A 153 -6.77 -7.71 6.52
CA TYR A 153 -7.30 -9.02 6.89
C TYR A 153 -8.84 -8.99 6.95
N LYS A 154 -9.44 -7.99 7.60
CA LYS A 154 -10.91 -7.88 7.69
C LYS A 154 -11.56 -7.69 6.33
N LEU A 155 -10.98 -6.83 5.48
CA LEU A 155 -11.45 -6.62 4.12
C LEU A 155 -11.42 -7.92 3.32
N MET A 156 -10.29 -8.63 3.34
CA MET A 156 -10.15 -9.90 2.62
C MET A 156 -11.02 -11.01 3.21
N ALA A 157 -11.18 -11.08 4.53
CA ALA A 157 -12.04 -12.07 5.19
C ALA A 157 -13.55 -11.85 4.95
N HIS A 158 -13.94 -10.63 4.56
CA HIS A 158 -15.29 -10.34 4.09
C HIS A 158 -15.55 -10.90 2.67
N LEU A 159 -14.53 -11.05 1.86
CA LEU A 159 -14.62 -11.43 0.45
C LEU A 159 -14.14 -12.87 0.18
N LEU A 160 -13.22 -13.38 0.98
CA LEU A 160 -12.51 -14.63 0.77
C LEU A 160 -12.49 -15.47 2.05
N PRO A 161 -12.26 -16.80 1.95
CA PRO A 161 -12.08 -17.65 3.13
C PRO A 161 -10.94 -17.16 4.03
N SER A 162 -11.10 -17.26 5.35
CA SER A 162 -10.17 -16.70 6.35
C SER A 162 -8.71 -17.13 6.17
N ALA A 163 -8.45 -18.37 5.74
CA ALA A 163 -7.10 -18.84 5.45
C ALA A 163 -6.47 -18.15 4.22
N THR A 164 -7.28 -17.82 3.22
CA THR A 164 -6.86 -17.05 2.03
C THR A 164 -6.66 -15.58 2.41
N ALA A 165 -7.55 -15.01 3.21
CA ALA A 165 -7.42 -13.66 3.74
C ALA A 165 -6.13 -13.48 4.55
N LEU A 166 -5.79 -14.46 5.39
CA LEU A 166 -4.54 -14.43 6.15
C LEU A 166 -3.31 -14.52 5.23
N PHE A 167 -3.38 -15.34 4.18
CA PHE A 167 -2.29 -15.43 3.21
C PHE A 167 -2.16 -14.15 2.36
N ALA A 168 -3.26 -13.45 2.06
CA ALA A 168 -3.20 -12.12 1.44
C ALA A 168 -2.43 -11.11 2.31
N VAL A 169 -2.59 -11.18 3.65
CA VAL A 169 -1.80 -10.37 4.58
C VAL A 169 -0.32 -10.78 4.55
N VAL A 170 0.01 -12.07 4.45
CA VAL A 170 1.41 -12.50 4.25
C VAL A 170 1.98 -11.86 3.00
N LEU A 171 1.26 -11.91 1.87
CA LEU A 171 1.72 -11.31 0.63
C LEU A 171 1.89 -9.78 0.74
N TYR A 172 0.98 -9.08 1.42
CA TYR A 172 1.13 -7.65 1.71
C TYR A 172 2.39 -7.36 2.53
N CYS A 173 2.59 -8.09 3.62
CA CYS A 173 3.71 -7.88 4.52
C CYS A 173 5.08 -8.21 3.89
N PHE A 174 5.14 -9.14 2.95
CA PHE A 174 6.35 -9.57 2.24
C PHE A 174 6.43 -9.07 0.79
N ALA A 175 5.50 -8.22 0.33
CA ALA A 175 5.52 -7.67 -1.03
C ALA A 175 6.89 -7.09 -1.40
N PRO A 176 7.28 -7.11 -2.69
CA PRO A 176 8.59 -6.60 -3.14
C PRO A 176 8.89 -5.18 -2.66
N VAL A 177 7.87 -4.32 -2.62
CA VAL A 177 7.98 -2.92 -2.15
C VAL A 177 7.63 -2.74 -0.67
N SER A 178 7.54 -3.83 0.11
CA SER A 178 7.20 -3.75 1.55
C SER A 178 8.26 -3.07 2.43
N PRO A 179 9.51 -2.80 2.00
CA PRO A 179 10.38 -1.87 2.71
C PRO A 179 9.77 -0.49 2.96
N LEU A 180 8.89 0.00 2.07
CA LEU A 180 8.11 1.22 2.25
C LEU A 180 7.26 1.25 3.54
N LEU A 181 6.95 0.07 4.09
CA LEU A 181 6.12 -0.06 5.29
C LEU A 181 6.85 0.30 6.60
N GLN A 182 8.16 0.60 6.52
CA GLN A 182 8.98 0.88 7.71
C GLN A 182 10.06 1.96 7.49
N VAL A 183 9.92 2.77 6.46
CA VAL A 183 10.77 3.93 6.18
C VAL A 183 9.98 5.23 6.32
N ALA A 184 10.64 6.38 6.32
CA ALA A 184 10.03 7.70 6.56
C ALA A 184 9.17 8.19 5.37
N TYR A 185 8.19 7.38 4.96
CA TYR A 185 7.36 7.58 3.78
C TYR A 185 5.86 7.57 4.10
N ALA A 186 5.07 8.32 3.33
CA ALA A 186 3.62 8.44 3.52
C ALA A 186 2.80 7.22 3.06
N GLU A 187 3.41 6.25 2.38
CA GLU A 187 2.76 5.09 1.76
C GLU A 187 1.97 4.25 2.76
N SER A 188 2.53 4.01 3.94
CA SER A 188 1.87 3.22 4.99
C SER A 188 0.60 3.90 5.50
N MET A 189 0.66 5.21 5.74
CA MET A 189 -0.50 6.00 6.16
C MET A 189 -1.56 6.03 5.06
N TYR A 190 -1.16 6.24 3.82
CA TYR A 190 -2.06 6.17 2.67
C TYR A 190 -2.72 4.80 2.53
N ALA A 191 -1.94 3.71 2.61
CA ALA A 191 -2.44 2.34 2.53
C ALA A 191 -3.47 2.03 3.63
N PHE A 192 -3.27 2.56 4.84
CA PHE A 192 -4.21 2.40 5.94
C PHE A 192 -5.55 3.05 5.61
N PHE A 193 -5.56 4.32 5.23
CA PHE A 193 -6.79 5.03 4.91
C PHE A 193 -7.46 4.49 3.64
N LEU A 194 -6.67 4.08 2.64
CA LEU A 194 -7.20 3.38 1.45
C LEU A 194 -7.89 2.07 1.83
N THR A 195 -7.24 1.23 2.63
CA THR A 195 -7.82 -0.05 3.05
C THR A 195 -9.07 0.15 3.88
N LEU A 196 -9.05 1.15 4.76
CA LEU A 196 -10.19 1.52 5.58
C LEU A 196 -11.36 2.03 4.72
N ALA A 197 -11.08 2.87 3.72
CA ALA A 197 -12.05 3.35 2.77
C ALA A 197 -12.67 2.21 1.95
N LEU A 198 -11.85 1.28 1.44
CA LEU A 198 -12.33 0.09 0.74
C LEU A 198 -13.16 -0.82 1.65
N TYR A 199 -12.76 -0.98 2.92
CA TYR A 199 -13.54 -1.74 3.88
C TYR A 199 -14.91 -1.11 4.14
N PHE A 200 -14.97 0.21 4.35
CA PHE A 200 -16.23 0.93 4.53
C PHE A 200 -17.10 0.90 3.26
N LEU A 201 -16.51 0.96 2.08
CA LEU A 201 -17.22 0.85 0.82
C LEU A 201 -17.89 -0.52 0.68
N VAL A 202 -17.13 -1.60 0.85
CA VAL A 202 -17.63 -2.98 0.73
C VAL A 202 -18.67 -3.31 1.81
N THR A 203 -18.51 -2.75 3.03
CA THR A 203 -19.47 -2.93 4.14
C THR A 203 -20.59 -1.88 4.14
N ARG A 204 -20.64 -1.00 3.12
CA ARG A 204 -21.68 0.03 2.93
C ARG A 204 -21.78 1.06 4.06
N GLN A 205 -20.66 1.33 4.73
CA GLN A 205 -20.58 2.34 5.80
C GLN A 205 -20.19 3.71 5.21
N TYR A 206 -21.02 4.24 4.30
CA TYR A 206 -20.68 5.39 3.46
C TYR A 206 -20.35 6.68 4.23
N TRP A 207 -20.96 6.93 5.39
CA TRP A 207 -20.64 8.12 6.20
C TRP A 207 -19.22 8.09 6.76
N MET A 208 -18.69 6.87 7.04
CA MET A 208 -17.31 6.71 7.47
C MET A 208 -16.30 6.94 6.34
N LEU A 209 -16.74 6.84 5.09
CA LEU A 209 -15.90 7.17 3.93
C LEU A 209 -15.52 8.65 3.90
N VAL A 210 -16.43 9.56 4.26
CA VAL A 210 -16.21 11.01 4.12
C VAL A 210 -14.90 11.46 4.81
N PRO A 211 -14.71 11.31 6.13
CA PRO A 211 -13.46 11.68 6.76
C PRO A 211 -12.27 10.84 6.27
N THR A 212 -12.51 9.55 5.98
CA THR A 212 -11.44 8.64 5.56
C THR A 212 -10.83 9.05 4.22
N VAL A 213 -11.65 9.39 3.21
CA VAL A 213 -11.15 9.79 1.89
C VAL A 213 -10.49 11.16 1.91
N VAL A 214 -10.92 12.08 2.80
CA VAL A 214 -10.27 13.38 2.97
C VAL A 214 -8.84 13.20 3.47
N VAL A 215 -8.64 12.44 4.55
CA VAL A 215 -7.29 12.19 5.09
C VAL A 215 -6.44 11.41 4.09
N MET A 216 -7.01 10.41 3.42
CA MET A 216 -6.35 9.64 2.38
C MET A 216 -5.83 10.57 1.26
N SER A 217 -6.68 11.46 0.76
CA SER A 217 -6.37 12.38 -0.35
C SER A 217 -5.30 13.41 0.03
N LEU A 218 -5.22 13.81 1.32
CA LEU A 218 -4.19 14.70 1.84
C LEU A 218 -2.90 13.97 2.27
N THR A 219 -2.88 12.64 2.19
CA THR A 219 -1.69 11.83 2.46
C THR A 219 -0.89 11.57 1.19
N ARG A 220 -1.54 11.16 0.10
CA ARG A 220 -0.96 10.98 -1.24
C ARG A 220 -1.99 11.22 -2.34
N PRO A 221 -1.56 11.57 -3.57
CA PRO A 221 -2.46 11.76 -4.70
C PRO A 221 -3.18 10.45 -5.04
N GLY A 222 -4.46 10.37 -4.76
CA GLY A 222 -5.29 9.18 -5.04
C GLY A 222 -6.77 9.46 -4.87
N GLY A 223 -7.12 10.67 -4.37
CA GLY A 223 -8.51 11.08 -4.15
C GLY A 223 -9.35 11.04 -5.42
N LEU A 224 -8.81 11.49 -6.56
CA LEU A 224 -9.51 11.48 -7.84
C LEU A 224 -9.77 10.06 -8.35
N ALA A 225 -8.81 9.14 -8.17
CA ALA A 225 -9.02 7.73 -8.49
C ALA A 225 -10.13 7.12 -7.62
N PHE A 226 -10.16 7.48 -6.33
CA PHE A 226 -11.19 6.98 -5.42
C PHE A 226 -12.56 7.60 -5.71
N ALA A 227 -12.62 8.89 -6.10
CA ALA A 227 -13.84 9.54 -6.56
C ALA A 227 -14.45 8.83 -7.78
N LEU A 228 -13.61 8.45 -8.75
CA LEU A 228 -14.04 7.67 -9.91
C LEU A 228 -14.56 6.28 -9.47
N ALA A 229 -13.85 5.58 -8.60
CA ALA A 229 -14.29 4.28 -8.09
C ALA A 229 -15.64 4.37 -7.36
N LEU A 230 -15.84 5.41 -6.53
CA LEU A 230 -17.12 5.69 -5.87
C LEU A 230 -18.22 6.06 -6.85
N GLY A 231 -17.93 6.87 -7.87
CA GLY A 231 -18.89 7.19 -8.93
C GLY A 231 -19.37 5.96 -9.68
N LEU A 232 -18.44 5.05 -10.01
CA LEU A 232 -18.76 3.75 -10.63
C LEU A 232 -19.59 2.87 -9.68
N HIS A 233 -19.26 2.85 -8.38
CA HIS A 233 -20.05 2.15 -7.37
C HIS A 233 -21.48 2.69 -7.29
N VAL A 234 -21.66 4.00 -7.21
CA VAL A 234 -22.99 4.64 -7.17
C VAL A 234 -23.78 4.30 -8.44
N ALA A 235 -23.17 4.45 -9.60
CA ALA A 235 -23.80 4.11 -10.89
C ALA A 235 -24.22 2.64 -10.94
N TYR A 236 -23.32 1.74 -10.54
CA TYR A 236 -23.59 0.30 -10.48
C TYR A 236 -24.76 -0.02 -9.54
N ARG A 237 -24.81 0.59 -8.34
CA ARG A 237 -25.88 0.40 -7.37
C ARG A 237 -27.21 0.94 -7.86
N LEU A 238 -27.21 2.09 -8.55
CA LEU A 238 -28.42 2.66 -9.18
C LEU A 238 -28.99 1.76 -10.28
N VAL A 239 -28.14 1.22 -11.12
CA VAL A 239 -28.57 0.27 -12.18
C VAL A 239 -29.13 -1.02 -11.56
N ARG A 240 -28.52 -1.49 -10.49
CA ARG A 240 -28.92 -2.72 -9.79
C ARG A 240 -29.97 -2.53 -8.68
N ARG A 241 -30.55 -1.34 -8.51
CA ARG A 241 -31.45 -1.03 -7.40
C ARG A 241 -32.68 -1.93 -7.27
N ARG A 242 -33.06 -2.60 -8.34
CA ARG A 242 -34.18 -3.59 -8.30
C ARG A 242 -33.80 -4.90 -7.61
N SER A 243 -32.56 -5.35 -7.78
CA SER A 243 -32.06 -6.60 -7.18
C SER A 243 -31.25 -6.39 -5.91
N ASP A 244 -30.68 -5.20 -5.72
CA ASP A 244 -29.92 -4.78 -4.55
C ASP A 244 -30.41 -3.39 -4.09
N PRO A 245 -31.33 -3.33 -3.12
CA PRO A 245 -31.97 -2.09 -2.69
C PRO A 245 -30.97 -1.00 -2.32
N PHE A 246 -31.17 0.20 -2.84
CA PHE A 246 -30.32 1.36 -2.60
C PHE A 246 -31.17 2.51 -2.04
N PRO A 247 -31.45 2.54 -0.73
CA PRO A 247 -32.30 3.54 -0.10
C PRO A 247 -31.66 4.91 -0.15
N VAL A 248 -32.52 5.96 -0.17
CA VAL A 248 -32.11 7.38 -0.33
C VAL A 248 -30.99 7.77 0.64
N ARG A 249 -31.03 7.32 1.90
CA ARG A 249 -29.96 7.59 2.88
C ARG A 249 -28.59 7.07 2.39
N GLN A 250 -28.53 5.88 1.78
CA GLN A 250 -27.28 5.34 1.23
C GLN A 250 -26.85 6.08 -0.05
N VAL A 251 -27.81 6.48 -0.90
CA VAL A 251 -27.52 7.30 -2.08
C VAL A 251 -26.90 8.62 -1.65
N VAL A 252 -27.54 9.37 -0.74
CA VAL A 252 -27.01 10.63 -0.23
C VAL A 252 -25.61 10.44 0.35
N ALA A 253 -25.41 9.47 1.23
CA ALA A 253 -24.14 9.24 1.90
C ALA A 253 -23.02 8.87 0.89
N SER A 254 -23.31 8.02 -0.10
CA SER A 254 -22.32 7.62 -1.09
C SER A 254 -21.98 8.73 -2.08
N VAL A 255 -22.97 9.53 -2.49
CA VAL A 255 -22.76 10.74 -3.32
C VAL A 255 -21.95 11.78 -2.53
N THR A 256 -22.27 12.02 -1.26
CA THR A 256 -21.48 12.92 -0.39
C THR A 256 -20.02 12.45 -0.29
N ALA A 257 -19.79 11.16 -0.11
CA ALA A 257 -18.43 10.59 -0.09
C ALA A 257 -17.72 10.75 -1.44
N THR A 258 -18.42 10.60 -2.56
CA THR A 258 -17.88 10.83 -3.91
C THR A 258 -17.46 12.29 -4.10
N ILE A 259 -18.31 13.23 -3.70
CA ILE A 259 -18.00 14.66 -3.75
C ILE A 259 -16.83 15.00 -2.83
N ALA A 260 -16.80 14.46 -1.61
CA ALA A 260 -15.70 14.67 -0.68
C ALA A 260 -14.37 14.15 -1.25
N ALA A 261 -14.35 12.98 -1.90
CA ALA A 261 -13.17 12.44 -2.56
C ALA A 261 -12.72 13.32 -3.74
N LEU A 262 -13.66 13.82 -4.53
CA LEU A 262 -13.38 14.71 -5.67
C LEU A 262 -12.80 16.06 -5.18
N VAL A 263 -13.46 16.69 -4.23
CA VAL A 263 -13.02 17.98 -3.66
C VAL A 263 -11.67 17.84 -2.99
N SER A 264 -11.48 16.83 -2.14
CA SER A 264 -10.19 16.61 -1.46
C SER A 264 -9.08 16.18 -2.42
N GLY A 265 -9.42 15.53 -3.54
CA GLY A 265 -8.48 15.17 -4.61
C GLY A 265 -7.89 16.37 -5.34
N PHE A 266 -8.64 17.48 -5.45
CA PHE A 266 -8.17 18.76 -6.00
C PHE A 266 -7.67 19.73 -4.93
N ALA A 267 -7.98 19.50 -3.66
CA ALA A 267 -7.72 20.47 -2.60
C ALA A 267 -6.25 20.89 -2.54
N TRP A 268 -5.31 19.94 -2.71
CA TRP A 268 -3.89 20.24 -2.63
C TRP A 268 -3.40 21.13 -3.78
N VAL A 269 -3.89 20.88 -4.99
CA VAL A 269 -3.62 21.73 -6.17
C VAL A 269 -4.09 23.17 -5.93
N VAL A 270 -5.30 23.32 -5.40
CA VAL A 270 -5.89 24.64 -5.09
C VAL A 270 -5.11 25.33 -3.96
N ILE A 271 -4.75 24.61 -2.89
CA ILE A 271 -3.99 25.17 -1.76
C ILE A 271 -2.62 25.65 -2.24
N ALA A 272 -1.89 24.86 -3.05
CA ALA A 272 -0.61 25.28 -3.61
C ALA A 272 -0.75 26.56 -4.44
N GLY A 273 -1.75 26.62 -5.31
CA GLY A 273 -2.04 27.81 -6.11
C GLY A 273 -2.35 29.06 -5.29
N LEU A 274 -3.17 28.91 -4.23
CA LEU A 274 -3.54 30.03 -3.35
C LEU A 274 -2.37 30.54 -2.50
N VAL A 275 -1.51 29.63 -2.01
CA VAL A 275 -0.37 30.02 -1.14
C VAL A 275 0.76 30.65 -1.95
N THR A 276 1.03 30.15 -3.15
CA THR A 276 2.14 30.64 -4.00
C THR A 276 1.72 31.78 -4.94
N GLY A 277 0.42 31.99 -5.13
CA GLY A 277 -0.12 32.90 -6.15
C GLY A 277 0.02 32.40 -7.58
N VAL A 278 0.45 31.14 -7.80
CA VAL A 278 0.67 30.52 -9.11
C VAL A 278 -0.29 29.35 -9.27
N ALA A 279 -1.28 29.46 -10.13
CA ALA A 279 -2.34 28.45 -10.29
C ALA A 279 -1.81 27.05 -10.67
N SER A 280 -0.70 27.01 -11.40
CA SER A 280 -0.02 25.76 -11.82
C SER A 280 1.04 25.23 -10.83
N ALA A 281 1.19 25.85 -9.66
CA ALA A 281 2.27 25.56 -8.70
C ALA A 281 2.49 24.06 -8.44
N TYR A 282 1.42 23.33 -8.18
CA TYR A 282 1.51 21.89 -7.94
C TYR A 282 1.91 21.13 -9.20
N THR A 283 1.26 21.39 -10.33
CA THR A 283 1.57 20.69 -11.59
C THR A 283 2.96 21.00 -12.08
N ASP A 284 3.42 22.24 -12.02
CA ASP A 284 4.78 22.62 -12.42
C ASP A 284 5.82 21.95 -11.51
N THR A 285 5.53 21.83 -10.20
CA THR A 285 6.39 21.10 -9.26
C THR A 285 6.47 19.61 -9.63
N GLU A 286 5.34 18.96 -9.92
CA GLU A 286 5.32 17.54 -10.33
C GLU A 286 6.05 17.32 -11.66
N LEU A 287 5.96 18.29 -12.59
CA LEU A 287 6.65 18.23 -13.87
C LEU A 287 8.17 18.38 -13.72
N ALA A 288 8.65 19.11 -12.69
CA ALA A 288 10.07 19.26 -12.41
C ALA A 288 10.75 17.91 -12.17
N TRP A 289 10.08 16.96 -11.50
CA TRP A 289 10.60 15.61 -11.22
C TRP A 289 10.81 14.73 -12.46
N ARG A 290 10.15 15.02 -13.57
CA ARG A 290 10.34 14.29 -14.83
C ARG A 290 11.23 15.04 -15.83
N SER A 291 11.62 16.27 -15.53
CA SER A 291 12.36 17.11 -16.45
C SER A 291 13.72 16.53 -16.88
N ALA A 292 14.34 15.72 -16.01
CA ALA A 292 15.58 15.01 -16.32
C ALA A 292 15.43 13.97 -17.45
N TYR A 293 14.22 13.48 -17.70
CA TYR A 293 13.92 12.46 -18.72
C TYR A 293 13.40 13.07 -20.03
N VAL A 294 12.49 14.04 -19.93
CA VAL A 294 11.74 14.57 -21.10
C VAL A 294 11.74 16.10 -21.19
N GLY A 295 12.52 16.79 -20.37
CA GLY A 295 12.52 18.26 -20.32
C GLY A 295 11.27 18.83 -19.64
N TYR A 296 11.09 20.16 -19.77
CA TYR A 296 9.99 20.90 -19.16
C TYR A 296 8.78 20.98 -20.11
N GLU A 297 8.20 19.83 -20.44
CA GLU A 297 7.01 19.75 -21.25
C GLU A 297 5.73 20.06 -20.43
N PRO A 298 4.73 20.77 -21.00
CA PRO A 298 3.49 21.05 -20.31
C PRO A 298 2.71 19.76 -20.00
N PHE A 299 1.98 19.77 -18.87
CA PHE A 299 1.18 18.63 -18.50
C PHE A 299 0.06 18.35 -19.54
N ARG A 300 0.08 17.14 -20.08
CA ARG A 300 -0.97 16.59 -20.94
C ARG A 300 -1.37 15.22 -20.41
N PRO A 301 -2.64 15.01 -20.01
CA PRO A 301 -3.09 13.70 -19.55
C PRO A 301 -2.77 12.60 -20.56
N PHE A 302 -2.34 11.42 -20.06
CA PHE A 302 -2.00 10.22 -20.82
C PHE A 302 -0.71 10.27 -21.65
N THR A 303 -0.06 11.42 -21.81
CA THR A 303 1.21 11.49 -22.60
C THR A 303 2.38 10.88 -21.85
N GLY A 304 2.45 11.01 -20.52
CA GLY A 304 3.59 10.59 -19.73
C GLY A 304 3.99 9.12 -19.93
N TRP A 305 3.03 8.22 -20.11
CA TRP A 305 3.35 6.81 -20.40
C TRP A 305 3.85 6.58 -21.82
N VAL A 306 3.36 7.35 -22.79
CA VAL A 306 3.87 7.27 -24.17
C VAL A 306 5.27 7.84 -24.24
N GLU A 307 5.50 8.99 -23.61
CA GLU A 307 6.83 9.63 -23.49
C GLU A 307 7.81 8.67 -22.79
N GLY A 308 7.41 8.07 -21.65
CA GLY A 308 8.23 7.08 -20.96
C GLY A 308 8.47 5.81 -21.76
N ALA A 309 7.48 5.30 -22.49
CA ALA A 309 7.67 4.15 -23.36
C ALA A 309 8.72 4.43 -24.45
N ASN A 310 8.70 5.62 -25.05
CA ASN A 310 9.67 6.03 -26.04
C ASN A 310 11.07 6.29 -25.43
N PHE A 311 11.12 6.79 -24.18
CA PHE A 311 12.37 7.03 -23.46
C PHE A 311 13.09 5.72 -23.10
N TRP A 312 12.35 4.77 -22.47
CA TRP A 312 12.93 3.51 -21.99
C TRP A 312 13.13 2.46 -23.10
N VAL A 313 12.35 2.55 -24.18
CA VAL A 313 12.43 1.66 -25.35
C VAL A 313 12.44 2.53 -26.61
N PRO A 314 13.59 3.15 -26.96
CA PRO A 314 13.67 4.14 -28.04
C PRO A 314 13.48 3.56 -29.44
N GLU A 315 13.55 2.24 -29.58
CA GLU A 315 13.38 1.54 -30.86
C GLU A 315 11.91 1.49 -31.28
N MET A 316 11.52 2.39 -32.13
CA MET A 316 10.16 2.45 -32.68
C MET A 316 9.84 1.20 -33.55
N PRO A 317 8.63 0.61 -33.42
CA PRO A 317 7.46 1.05 -32.64
C PRO A 317 7.33 0.34 -31.27
N TRP A 318 8.38 -0.29 -30.75
CA TRP A 318 8.29 -1.25 -29.65
C TRP A 318 7.83 -0.63 -28.33
N GLY A 319 8.27 0.59 -28.01
CA GLY A 319 7.82 1.26 -26.79
C GLY A 319 6.29 1.37 -26.68
N PRO A 320 5.62 2.04 -27.63
CA PRO A 320 4.15 2.10 -27.66
C PRO A 320 3.44 0.74 -27.75
N VAL A 321 4.01 -0.22 -28.50
CA VAL A 321 3.45 -1.58 -28.61
C VAL A 321 3.45 -2.29 -27.25
N LEU A 322 4.57 -2.24 -26.52
CA LEU A 322 4.68 -2.82 -25.18
C LEU A 322 3.74 -2.13 -24.19
N LEU A 323 3.59 -0.81 -24.27
CA LEU A 323 2.63 -0.07 -23.43
C LEU A 323 1.20 -0.53 -23.70
N ILE A 324 0.77 -0.60 -24.96
CA ILE A 324 -0.56 -1.07 -25.33
C ILE A 324 -0.77 -2.51 -24.84
N ALA A 325 0.21 -3.39 -25.03
CA ALA A 325 0.15 -4.77 -24.55
C ALA A 325 0.02 -4.83 -23.03
N ALA A 326 0.80 -4.04 -22.28
CA ALA A 326 0.73 -3.99 -20.81
C ALA A 326 -0.64 -3.50 -20.32
N VAL A 327 -1.20 -2.45 -20.93
CA VAL A 327 -2.54 -1.94 -20.62
C VAL A 327 -3.61 -2.96 -20.95
N ALA A 328 -3.51 -3.63 -22.10
CA ALA A 328 -4.44 -4.69 -22.48
C ALA A 328 -4.39 -5.88 -21.49
N VAL A 329 -3.21 -6.33 -21.10
CA VAL A 329 -3.03 -7.38 -20.07
C VAL A 329 -3.64 -6.92 -18.74
N ALA A 330 -3.37 -5.72 -18.28
CA ALA A 330 -3.94 -5.19 -17.04
C ALA A 330 -5.47 -5.14 -17.10
N ALA A 331 -6.05 -4.72 -18.24
CA ALA A 331 -7.49 -4.72 -18.46
C ALA A 331 -8.07 -6.13 -18.42
N VAL A 332 -7.44 -7.11 -19.09
CA VAL A 332 -7.86 -8.53 -19.07
C VAL A 332 -7.79 -9.10 -17.64
N LEU A 333 -6.74 -8.80 -16.90
CA LEU A 333 -6.57 -9.26 -15.52
C LEU A 333 -7.70 -8.83 -14.59
N LEU A 334 -8.37 -7.70 -14.84
CA LEU A 334 -9.56 -7.29 -14.09
C LEU A 334 -10.75 -8.27 -14.25
N PHE A 335 -10.75 -9.10 -15.29
CA PHE A 335 -11.83 -10.03 -15.60
C PHE A 335 -11.50 -11.51 -15.34
N VAL A 336 -10.29 -11.84 -14.90
CA VAL A 336 -9.96 -13.22 -14.53
C VAL A 336 -10.71 -13.66 -13.25
N PRO A 337 -11.06 -14.95 -13.12
CA PRO A 337 -11.84 -15.45 -11.99
C PRO A 337 -11.31 -15.08 -10.60
N PRO A 338 -9.99 -15.14 -10.30
CA PRO A 338 -9.48 -14.75 -9.00
C PRO A 338 -9.75 -13.28 -8.65
N VAL A 339 -9.66 -12.36 -9.62
CA VAL A 339 -9.91 -10.93 -9.41
C VAL A 339 -11.42 -10.66 -9.32
N LYS A 340 -12.26 -11.37 -10.09
CA LYS A 340 -13.73 -11.29 -9.98
C LYS A 340 -14.22 -11.65 -8.58
N ARG A 341 -13.56 -12.61 -7.89
CA ARG A 341 -13.91 -13.00 -6.52
C ARG A 341 -13.63 -11.93 -5.47
N LEU A 342 -12.83 -10.91 -5.79
CA LEU A 342 -12.63 -9.76 -4.90
C LEU A 342 -13.82 -8.80 -4.87
N GLY A 343 -14.85 -9.05 -5.69
CA GLY A 343 -16.03 -8.20 -5.80
C GLY A 343 -15.87 -7.03 -6.77
N VAL A 344 -16.98 -6.35 -7.03
CA VAL A 344 -17.05 -5.28 -8.02
C VAL A 344 -16.34 -4.02 -7.53
N ASP A 345 -16.42 -3.71 -6.25
CA ASP A 345 -15.88 -2.47 -5.67
C ASP A 345 -14.34 -2.43 -5.71
N LEU A 346 -13.68 -3.56 -5.36
CA LEU A 346 -12.22 -3.63 -5.48
C LEU A 346 -11.78 -3.56 -6.94
N ARG A 347 -12.56 -4.14 -7.87
CA ARG A 347 -12.26 -4.04 -9.31
C ARG A 347 -12.43 -2.61 -9.82
N PHE A 348 -13.44 -1.88 -9.34
CA PHE A 348 -13.61 -0.45 -9.66
C PHE A 348 -12.41 0.35 -9.13
N TRP A 349 -11.95 0.07 -7.91
CA TRP A 349 -10.74 0.70 -7.39
C TRP A 349 -9.52 0.42 -8.27
N LEU A 350 -9.24 -0.85 -8.58
CA LEU A 350 -8.08 -1.24 -9.39
C LEU A 350 -8.12 -0.58 -10.78
N ALA A 351 -9.27 -0.57 -11.43
CA ALA A 351 -9.46 0.05 -12.74
C ALA A 351 -9.30 1.58 -12.68
N SER A 352 -9.92 2.23 -11.67
CA SER A 352 -9.87 3.68 -11.51
C SER A 352 -8.47 4.16 -11.15
N TYR A 353 -7.74 3.42 -10.29
CA TYR A 353 -6.38 3.78 -9.94
C TYR A 353 -5.42 3.58 -11.12
N LEU A 354 -5.55 2.48 -11.86
CA LEU A 354 -4.76 2.26 -13.08
C LEU A 354 -5.00 3.37 -14.10
N LEU A 355 -6.27 3.74 -14.35
CA LEU A 355 -6.61 4.84 -15.25
C LEU A 355 -6.02 6.17 -14.78
N TYR A 356 -6.09 6.44 -13.47
CA TYR A 356 -5.49 7.64 -12.87
C TYR A 356 -3.98 7.68 -13.10
N VAL A 357 -3.27 6.60 -12.80
CA VAL A 357 -1.81 6.50 -13.02
C VAL A 357 -1.46 6.67 -14.49
N LEU A 358 -2.22 6.06 -15.41
CA LEU A 358 -2.04 6.25 -16.85
C LEU A 358 -2.24 7.73 -17.27
N ALA A 359 -3.14 8.46 -16.60
CA ALA A 359 -3.42 9.84 -16.95
C ALA A 359 -2.36 10.83 -16.47
N VAL A 360 -1.74 10.60 -15.28
CA VAL A 360 -0.94 11.64 -14.63
C VAL A 360 0.54 11.29 -14.44
N PHE A 361 0.92 10.02 -14.45
CA PHE A 361 2.26 9.57 -14.07
C PHE A 361 3.17 9.33 -15.28
N PHE A 362 4.43 9.73 -15.15
CA PHE A 362 5.51 9.34 -16.06
C PHE A 362 6.25 8.13 -15.45
N PRO A 363 6.39 6.99 -16.17
CA PRO A 363 7.06 5.80 -15.67
C PRO A 363 8.57 6.03 -15.50
N GLN A 364 9.00 5.98 -14.26
CA GLN A 364 10.40 6.16 -13.82
C GLN A 364 10.72 5.16 -12.70
N SER A 365 11.85 5.30 -12.02
CA SER A 365 12.29 4.43 -10.91
C SER A 365 11.20 4.17 -9.85
N SER A 366 10.40 5.20 -9.54
CA SER A 366 9.29 5.12 -8.57
C SER A 366 8.05 4.34 -9.05
N THR A 367 8.02 3.81 -10.28
CA THR A 367 6.84 3.12 -10.85
C THR A 367 6.29 2.03 -9.92
N PHE A 368 7.15 1.18 -9.35
CA PHE A 368 6.72 0.10 -8.46
C PHE A 368 6.09 0.64 -7.17
N ARG A 369 6.62 1.75 -6.64
CA ARG A 369 6.08 2.46 -5.48
C ARG A 369 4.72 3.09 -5.81
N ILE A 370 4.61 3.74 -6.96
CA ILE A 370 3.37 4.37 -7.41
C ILE A 370 2.26 3.33 -7.66
N LEU A 371 2.61 2.11 -8.05
CA LEU A 371 1.64 1.01 -8.20
C LEU A 371 1.27 0.33 -6.86
N PHE A 372 1.94 0.66 -5.76
CA PHE A 372 1.67 0.07 -4.44
C PHE A 372 0.18 0.13 -4.02
N PRO A 373 -0.61 1.20 -4.27
CA PRO A 373 -2.03 1.25 -3.93
C PRO A 373 -2.91 0.19 -4.61
N MET A 374 -2.37 -0.55 -5.57
CA MET A 374 -3.04 -1.71 -6.17
C MET A 374 -2.88 -3.01 -5.34
N PHE A 375 -2.23 -2.96 -4.15
CA PHE A 375 -2.02 -4.12 -3.27
C PHE A 375 -3.29 -4.92 -2.91
N PRO A 376 -4.53 -4.39 -2.94
CA PRO A 376 -5.73 -5.21 -2.76
C PRO A 376 -5.85 -6.36 -3.76
N ALA A 377 -5.20 -6.25 -4.93
CA ALA A 377 -5.08 -7.34 -5.91
C ALA A 377 -4.32 -8.57 -5.36
N LEU A 378 -3.52 -8.43 -4.30
CA LEU A 378 -2.87 -9.55 -3.61
C LEU A 378 -3.89 -10.58 -3.07
N GLY A 379 -5.13 -10.17 -2.80
CA GLY A 379 -6.22 -11.09 -2.52
C GLY A 379 -6.50 -12.09 -3.64
N ALA A 380 -6.26 -11.73 -4.90
CA ALA A 380 -6.35 -12.66 -6.03
C ALA A 380 -5.17 -13.64 -6.06
N LEU A 381 -3.95 -13.15 -5.83
CA LEU A 381 -2.75 -13.99 -5.76
C LEU A 381 -2.76 -14.94 -4.55
N ALA A 382 -3.50 -14.63 -3.50
CA ALA A 382 -3.60 -15.46 -2.30
C ALA A 382 -4.50 -16.69 -2.45
N GLN A 383 -5.31 -16.81 -3.53
CA GLN A 383 -6.33 -17.86 -3.66
C GLN A 383 -5.77 -19.28 -3.88
N PRO A 384 -4.66 -19.51 -4.58
CA PRO A 384 -4.12 -20.85 -4.71
C PRO A 384 -3.77 -21.45 -3.34
N ARG A 385 -4.14 -22.73 -3.15
CA ARG A 385 -3.99 -23.42 -1.86
C ARG A 385 -2.74 -24.29 -1.77
N SER A 386 -2.04 -24.50 -2.86
CA SER A 386 -0.81 -25.29 -2.91
C SER A 386 0.25 -24.73 -1.93
N PRO A 387 0.77 -25.51 -0.99
CA PRO A 387 1.84 -25.06 -0.09
C PRO A 387 3.11 -24.70 -0.84
N VAL A 388 3.44 -25.43 -1.90
CA VAL A 388 4.60 -25.14 -2.76
C VAL A 388 4.48 -23.75 -3.39
N TYR A 389 3.29 -23.43 -3.96
CA TYR A 389 3.02 -22.10 -4.50
C TYR A 389 3.17 -21.02 -3.40
N ARG A 390 2.56 -21.21 -2.23
CA ARG A 390 2.59 -20.24 -1.14
C ARG A 390 3.98 -19.95 -0.62
N VAL A 391 4.78 -20.98 -0.42
CA VAL A 391 6.18 -20.84 -0.01
C VAL A 391 6.98 -20.19 -1.14
N GLY A 392 6.84 -20.68 -2.37
CA GLY A 392 7.57 -20.16 -3.52
C GLY A 392 7.34 -18.67 -3.76
N VAL A 393 6.06 -18.19 -3.71
CA VAL A 393 5.76 -16.77 -3.92
C VAL A 393 6.33 -15.89 -2.81
N VAL A 394 6.32 -16.34 -1.55
CA VAL A 394 6.93 -15.59 -0.44
C VAL A 394 8.45 -15.50 -0.61
N LEU A 395 9.12 -16.59 -0.99
CA LEU A 395 10.56 -16.56 -1.26
C LEU A 395 10.91 -15.62 -2.42
N VAL A 396 10.14 -15.67 -3.50
CA VAL A 396 10.30 -14.72 -4.63
C VAL A 396 10.09 -13.28 -4.17
N PHE A 397 9.08 -13.02 -3.36
CA PHE A 397 8.81 -11.68 -2.85
C PHE A 397 9.95 -11.15 -1.97
N VAL A 398 10.52 -12.00 -1.10
CA VAL A 398 11.70 -11.64 -0.29
C VAL A 398 12.93 -11.38 -1.17
N ALA A 399 13.16 -12.20 -2.19
CA ALA A 399 14.24 -11.96 -3.14
C ALA A 399 14.04 -10.64 -3.92
N LEU A 400 12.80 -10.34 -4.32
CA LEU A 400 12.46 -9.08 -4.97
C LEU A 400 12.56 -7.88 -4.02
N GLN A 401 12.32 -8.02 -2.70
CA GLN A 401 12.63 -6.96 -1.73
C GLN A 401 14.12 -6.61 -1.73
N TRP A 402 14.98 -7.64 -1.68
CA TRP A 402 16.42 -7.45 -1.77
C TRP A 402 16.81 -6.70 -3.04
N GLY A 403 16.26 -7.13 -4.19
CA GLY A 403 16.49 -6.48 -5.47
C GLY A 403 16.01 -5.02 -5.48
N TRP A 404 14.80 -4.76 -4.96
CA TRP A 404 14.24 -3.41 -4.89
C TRP A 404 15.05 -2.49 -3.98
N ILE A 405 15.48 -2.96 -2.80
CA ILE A 405 16.34 -2.19 -1.90
C ILE A 405 17.68 -1.88 -2.60
N HIS A 406 18.24 -2.84 -3.34
CA HIS A 406 19.49 -2.66 -4.05
C HIS A 406 19.40 -1.62 -5.18
N ILE A 407 18.33 -1.68 -5.98
CA ILE A 407 18.18 -0.85 -7.17
C ILE A 407 17.65 0.55 -6.82
N ALA A 408 16.68 0.63 -5.90
CA ALA A 408 15.91 1.85 -5.68
C ALA A 408 16.25 2.57 -4.36
N TRP A 409 16.65 1.84 -3.32
CA TRP A 409 16.88 2.46 -2.01
C TRP A 409 18.36 2.72 -1.72
N TRP A 410 19.23 1.77 -2.00
CA TRP A 410 20.66 1.88 -1.76
C TRP A 410 21.30 2.88 -2.72
N VAL A 411 22.13 3.79 -2.17
CA VAL A 411 22.82 4.85 -2.95
C VAL A 411 24.24 4.39 -3.24
N ASP A 412 24.61 4.17 -4.48
CA ASP A 412 25.95 3.69 -4.88
C ASP A 412 26.91 4.79 -5.35
N GLY A 413 26.56 6.04 -5.07
CA GLY A 413 27.42 7.19 -5.26
C GLY A 413 27.17 7.98 -6.55
N LEU A 414 27.20 7.39 -7.72
CA LEU A 414 27.13 8.12 -9.00
C LEU A 414 25.81 7.92 -9.75
N ASP A 415 25.25 6.73 -9.68
CA ASP A 415 24.01 6.37 -10.36
C ASP A 415 23.00 5.83 -9.33
N TRP A 416 22.14 6.69 -8.89
CA TRP A 416 21.10 6.39 -7.92
C TRP A 416 19.71 6.62 -8.52
N THR A 417 18.84 5.69 -8.31
CA THR A 417 17.45 5.74 -8.78
C THR A 417 16.53 5.80 -7.58
N PRO A 418 16.12 7.00 -7.10
CA PRO A 418 15.20 7.12 -5.96
C PRO A 418 13.89 6.40 -6.25
N PRO A 419 13.33 5.71 -5.24
CA PRO A 419 12.10 4.95 -5.39
C PRO A 419 10.89 5.83 -5.62
#